data_b3464a88ecfadd148fd50f7de8a62e38
#
_entry.id   b3464a88ecfadd148fd50f7de8a62e38
#
_cell.length_a   1.000
_cell.length_b   1.000
_cell.length_c   1.000
_cell.angle_alpha   90.00
_cell.angle_beta   90.00
_cell.angle_gamma   90.00
#
_symmetry.space_group_name_H-M   'P 1'
#
loop_
_entity.id
_entity.type
_entity.pdbx_description
1 polymer ?
#
loop_
_entity_poly.entity_id
_entity_poly.type
_entity_poly.pdbx_seq_one_letter_code
_entity_poly.pdbx_strand_id
1 'polypeptide(L)'
;FGANRSHIVSRVTEYGKKNTGGRALGDDFEAPGLEAYMNMPYSQFTGENANLNYGLAALMAYYFYHMDGKGDARRIKNYMKAIQSGTSEKEAQKLLLDGRSYEELAKEIEQKWRKAGVKIRFRSSS
;
A
#
# COMPACT_ATOMS: atom_id res chain seq x y z
N PHE A 1 11.86 9.30 -0.19
CA PHE A 1 11.44 8.35 0.80
C PHE A 1 12.58 7.85 1.68
N GLY A 2 13.06 8.72 2.55
CA GLY A 2 14.08 8.36 3.51
C GLY A 2 13.53 7.78 4.81
N ALA A 3 12.21 7.55 4.93
CA ALA A 3 11.63 7.02 6.15
C ALA A 3 11.96 5.54 6.30
N ASN A 4 12.37 5.13 7.49
CA ASN A 4 12.62 3.73 7.77
C ASN A 4 11.30 3.02 8.17
N ARG A 5 11.36 1.71 8.21
CA ARG A 5 10.20 0.88 8.52
C ARG A 5 9.56 1.23 9.87
N SER A 6 10.37 1.42 10.90
CA SER A 6 9.88 1.73 12.24
C SER A 6 9.11 3.04 12.28
N HIS A 7 9.57 4.04 11.55
CA HIS A 7 8.90 5.33 11.46
C HIS A 7 7.53 5.20 10.79
N ILE A 8 7.44 4.42 9.71
CA ILE A 8 6.18 4.21 9.01
C ILE A 8 5.18 3.46 9.90
N VAL A 9 5.62 2.42 10.58
CA VAL A 9 4.78 1.65 11.50
C VAL A 9 4.24 2.55 12.61
N SER A 10 5.10 3.38 13.21
CA SER A 10 4.68 4.35 14.23
C SER A 10 3.60 5.29 13.73
N ARG A 11 3.77 5.83 12.53
CA ARG A 11 2.80 6.76 11.96
C ARG A 11 1.45 6.12 11.71
N VAL A 12 1.44 4.91 11.16
CA VAL A 12 0.19 4.19 10.88
C VAL A 12 -0.53 3.90 12.19
N THR A 13 0.19 3.46 13.21
CA THR A 13 -0.36 3.21 14.54
C THR A 13 -0.96 4.49 15.14
N GLU A 14 -0.25 5.59 15.02
CA GLU A 14 -0.71 6.89 15.53
C GLU A 14 -1.99 7.36 14.84
N TYR A 15 -2.03 7.28 13.51
CA TYR A 15 -3.23 7.64 12.76
C TYR A 15 -4.42 6.77 13.15
N GLY A 16 -4.19 5.50 13.34
CA GLY A 16 -5.24 4.58 13.77
C GLY A 16 -5.85 4.99 15.10
N LYS A 17 -5.02 5.32 16.07
CA LYS A 17 -5.48 5.75 17.39
C LYS A 17 -6.33 7.01 17.33
N LYS A 18 -5.94 7.98 16.51
CA LYS A 18 -6.67 9.25 16.39
C LYS A 18 -8.06 9.10 15.80
N ASN A 19 -8.23 8.17 14.88
CA ASN A 19 -9.44 8.10 14.06
C ASN A 19 -10.41 7.00 14.44
N THR A 20 -10.03 6.12 15.35
CA THR A 20 -10.88 5.01 15.75
C THR A 20 -11.34 5.12 17.21
N GLY A 21 -11.21 6.30 17.81
CA GLY A 21 -11.62 6.49 19.19
C GLY A 21 -10.83 5.65 20.18
N GLY A 22 -9.55 5.44 19.90
CA GLY A 22 -8.70 4.61 20.74
C GLY A 22 -8.59 3.17 20.31
N ARG A 23 -9.32 2.79 19.27
CA ARG A 23 -9.10 1.50 18.64
C ARG A 23 -7.90 1.64 17.72
N ALA A 24 -6.88 0.94 18.01
CA ALA A 24 -5.71 0.97 17.17
C ALA A 24 -6.05 0.40 15.79
N LEU A 25 -5.77 1.15 14.72
CA LEU A 25 -5.36 0.48 13.52
C LEU A 25 -4.21 -0.41 13.93
N GLY A 26 -3.31 0.16 14.70
CA GLY A 26 -2.26 -0.61 15.30
C GLY A 26 -1.43 -1.34 14.28
N ASP A 27 -1.02 -2.51 14.67
CA ASP A 27 -0.27 -3.43 13.82
C ASP A 27 -1.16 -4.53 13.20
N ASP A 28 -2.49 -4.38 13.30
CA ASP A 28 -3.45 -5.34 12.77
C ASP A 28 -4.68 -4.59 12.27
N PHE A 29 -4.88 -4.52 10.96
CA PHE A 29 -6.04 -3.84 10.40
C PHE A 29 -6.45 -4.42 9.05
N GLU A 30 -7.71 -4.20 8.69
CA GLU A 30 -8.26 -4.61 7.41
C GLU A 30 -8.23 -3.45 6.42
N ALA A 31 -7.70 -3.71 5.23
CA ALA A 31 -7.62 -2.75 4.14
C ALA A 31 -8.65 -3.09 3.07
N PRO A 32 -9.04 -2.10 2.23
CA PRO A 32 -9.86 -2.39 1.06
C PRO A 32 -9.15 -3.38 0.14
N GLY A 33 -9.89 -3.99 -0.79
CA GLY A 33 -9.26 -4.82 -1.81
C GLY A 33 -8.18 -4.04 -2.54
N LEU A 34 -7.08 -4.68 -2.87
CA LEU A 34 -5.92 -3.98 -3.43
C LEU A 34 -6.26 -3.30 -4.76
N GLU A 35 -6.98 -3.97 -5.65
CA GLU A 35 -7.38 -3.37 -6.92
C GLU A 35 -8.24 -2.14 -6.71
N ALA A 36 -9.23 -2.23 -5.83
CA ALA A 36 -10.09 -1.09 -5.52
C ALA A 36 -9.29 0.06 -4.92
N TYR A 37 -8.35 -0.24 -4.04
CA TYR A 37 -7.52 0.78 -3.41
C TYR A 37 -6.64 1.49 -4.45
N MET A 38 -5.98 0.74 -5.32
CA MET A 38 -5.06 1.31 -6.32
C MET A 38 -5.78 2.15 -7.36
N ASN A 39 -7.08 1.92 -7.57
CA ASN A 39 -7.88 2.66 -8.53
C ASN A 39 -8.86 3.63 -7.87
N MET A 40 -8.69 3.89 -6.58
CA MET A 40 -9.59 4.75 -5.82
C MET A 40 -9.55 6.20 -6.32
N PRO A 41 -10.71 6.83 -6.59
CA PRO A 41 -10.74 8.24 -6.96
C PRO A 41 -10.20 9.13 -5.83
N TYR A 42 -9.59 10.23 -6.20
CA TYR A 42 -9.02 11.17 -5.23
C TYR A 42 -10.06 11.63 -4.19
N SER A 43 -11.29 11.90 -4.63
CA SER A 43 -12.36 12.31 -3.73
C SER A 43 -12.67 11.27 -2.66
N GLN A 44 -12.62 9.99 -3.02
CA GLN A 44 -12.81 8.91 -2.07
C GLN A 44 -11.59 8.74 -1.17
N PHE A 45 -10.40 8.87 -1.75
CA PHE A 45 -9.14 8.74 -1.02
C PHE A 45 -9.05 9.76 0.12
N THR A 46 -9.49 10.99 -0.12
CA THR A 46 -9.44 12.09 0.86
C THR A 46 -10.72 12.23 1.68
N GLY A 47 -11.66 11.30 1.57
CA GLY A 47 -12.93 11.32 2.27
C GLY A 47 -12.86 10.78 3.68
N GLU A 48 -13.88 10.02 4.07
CA GLU A 48 -14.06 9.50 5.44
C GLU A 48 -12.87 8.73 6.00
N ASN A 49 -12.20 7.97 5.13
CA ASN A 49 -11.10 7.09 5.54
C ASN A 49 -9.74 7.66 5.13
N ALA A 50 -9.63 8.99 5.01
CA ALA A 50 -8.40 9.62 4.52
C ALA A 50 -7.15 9.17 5.30
N ASN A 51 -7.23 9.12 6.62
CA ASN A 51 -6.06 8.76 7.43
C ASN A 51 -5.64 7.32 7.24
N LEU A 52 -6.61 6.40 7.13
CA LEU A 52 -6.32 5.01 6.79
C LEU A 52 -5.66 4.94 5.41
N ASN A 53 -6.21 5.66 4.44
CA ASN A 53 -5.71 5.63 3.07
C ASN A 53 -4.28 6.17 2.98
N TYR A 54 -3.97 7.26 3.68
CA TYR A 54 -2.62 7.80 3.72
C TYR A 54 -1.64 6.88 4.43
N GLY A 55 -2.07 6.26 5.53
CA GLY A 55 -1.25 5.29 6.24
C GLY A 55 -0.93 4.07 5.38
N LEU A 56 -1.95 3.55 4.69
CA LEU A 56 -1.77 2.42 3.79
C LEU A 56 -0.87 2.79 2.61
N ALA A 57 -1.00 4.02 2.08
CA ALA A 57 -0.13 4.49 1.00
C ALA A 57 1.34 4.49 1.42
N ALA A 58 1.62 4.89 2.66
CA ALA A 58 2.99 4.87 3.18
C ALA A 58 3.54 3.45 3.28
N LEU A 59 2.73 2.50 3.75
CA LEU A 59 3.13 1.09 3.81
C LEU A 59 3.38 0.52 2.41
N MET A 60 2.53 0.84 1.47
CA MET A 60 2.68 0.36 0.10
C MET A 60 3.88 0.98 -0.59
N ALA A 61 4.13 2.28 -0.39
CA ALA A 61 5.32 2.92 -0.94
C ALA A 61 6.58 2.26 -0.40
N TYR A 62 6.65 2.03 0.89
CA TYR A 62 7.79 1.33 1.49
C TYR A 62 7.95 -0.07 0.91
N TYR A 63 6.83 -0.79 0.76
CA TYR A 63 6.86 -2.13 0.18
C TYR A 63 7.50 -2.12 -1.22
N PHE A 64 7.01 -1.25 -2.10
CA PHE A 64 7.49 -1.22 -3.48
C PHE A 64 8.95 -0.76 -3.59
N TYR A 65 9.38 0.13 -2.71
CA TYR A 65 10.76 0.61 -2.75
C TYR A 65 11.76 -0.32 -2.07
N HIS A 66 11.34 -1.08 -1.06
CA HIS A 66 12.31 -1.79 -0.21
C HIS A 66 12.04 -3.28 -0.01
N MET A 67 10.85 -3.76 -0.32
CA MET A 67 10.47 -5.14 -0.04
C MET A 67 10.11 -5.95 -1.29
N ASP A 68 9.64 -5.29 -2.33
CA ASP A 68 9.16 -5.97 -3.53
C ASP A 68 10.32 -6.57 -4.32
N GLY A 69 10.19 -7.85 -4.66
CA GLY A 69 11.23 -8.57 -5.36
C GLY A 69 12.52 -8.62 -4.58
N LYS A 70 13.58 -8.06 -5.15
CA LYS A 70 14.91 -8.00 -4.52
C LYS A 70 15.11 -6.76 -3.64
N GLY A 71 14.09 -5.93 -3.50
CA GLY A 71 14.20 -4.71 -2.72
C GLY A 71 14.93 -3.58 -3.42
N ASP A 72 15.04 -3.65 -4.74
CA ASP A 72 15.77 -2.67 -5.55
C ASP A 72 14.86 -1.63 -6.23
N ALA A 73 13.59 -1.62 -5.91
CA ALA A 73 12.59 -0.70 -6.43
C ALA A 73 12.40 -0.77 -7.96
N ARG A 74 12.75 -1.88 -8.58
CA ARG A 74 12.70 -2.01 -10.04
C ARG A 74 11.30 -1.79 -10.59
N ARG A 75 10.29 -2.44 -10.00
CA ARG A 75 8.92 -2.36 -10.50
C ARG A 75 8.31 -0.98 -10.33
N ILE A 76 8.53 -0.37 -9.18
CA ILE A 76 7.97 0.98 -8.94
C ILE A 76 8.66 2.02 -9.81
N LYS A 77 9.94 1.88 -10.06
CA LYS A 77 10.66 2.78 -10.97
C LYS A 77 10.15 2.67 -12.39
N ASN A 78 9.90 1.45 -12.86
CA ASN A 78 9.31 1.23 -14.18
C ASN A 78 7.92 1.84 -14.28
N TYR A 79 7.11 1.66 -13.25
CA TYR A 79 5.77 2.25 -13.16
C TYR A 79 5.85 3.78 -13.28
N MET A 80 6.72 4.40 -12.50
CA MET A 80 6.83 5.87 -12.49
C MET A 80 7.33 6.41 -13.83
N LYS A 81 8.27 5.72 -14.47
CA LYS A 81 8.74 6.10 -15.82
C LYS A 81 7.60 6.03 -16.83
N ALA A 82 6.76 5.00 -16.75
CA ALA A 82 5.63 4.86 -17.66
C ALA A 82 4.62 5.99 -17.47
N ILE A 83 4.31 6.35 -16.24
CA ILE A 83 3.41 7.47 -15.94
C ILE A 83 3.97 8.77 -16.50
N GLN A 84 5.26 9.02 -16.30
CA GLN A 84 5.92 10.23 -16.82
C GLN A 84 5.93 10.28 -18.34
N SER A 85 5.95 9.13 -19.00
CA SER A 85 5.93 9.03 -20.46
C SER A 85 4.53 9.10 -21.06
N GLY A 86 3.50 9.28 -20.23
CA GLY A 86 2.12 9.40 -20.71
C GLY A 86 1.37 8.09 -20.81
N THR A 87 1.92 7.00 -20.29
CA THR A 87 1.21 5.71 -20.22
C THR A 87 0.01 5.85 -19.28
N SER A 88 -1.13 5.25 -19.66
CA SER A 88 -2.31 5.31 -18.79
C SER A 88 -2.03 4.62 -17.47
N GLU A 89 -2.74 5.06 -16.42
CA GLU A 89 -2.61 4.47 -15.07
C GLU A 89 -2.85 2.97 -15.10
N LYS A 90 -3.88 2.54 -15.83
CA LYS A 90 -4.23 1.13 -15.93
C LYS A 90 -3.11 0.29 -16.55
N GLU A 91 -2.50 0.79 -17.62
CA GLU A 91 -1.39 0.10 -18.27
C GLU A 91 -0.13 0.13 -17.40
N ALA A 92 0.12 1.27 -16.75
CA ALA A 92 1.28 1.40 -15.87
C ALA A 92 1.20 0.45 -14.67
N GLN A 93 0.00 0.21 -14.13
CA GLN A 93 -0.18 -0.71 -13.01
C GLN A 93 0.25 -2.14 -13.36
N LYS A 94 0.17 -2.52 -14.61
CA LYS A 94 0.65 -3.84 -15.05
C LYS A 94 2.14 -4.02 -14.78
N LEU A 95 2.91 -2.94 -14.79
CA LEU A 95 4.34 -2.99 -14.46
C LEU A 95 4.56 -3.27 -12.97
N LEU A 96 3.70 -2.75 -12.11
CA LEU A 96 3.76 -3.07 -10.68
C LEU A 96 3.37 -4.52 -10.42
N LEU A 97 2.37 -5.00 -11.13
CA LEU A 97 1.93 -6.39 -10.99
C LEU A 97 2.97 -7.36 -11.54
N ASP A 98 3.55 -7.05 -12.68
CA ASP A 98 4.60 -7.84 -13.33
C ASP A 98 4.21 -9.33 -13.43
N GLY A 99 3.03 -9.58 -14.02
CA GLY A 99 2.52 -10.93 -14.19
C GLY A 99 1.74 -11.50 -13.02
N ARG A 100 1.68 -10.80 -11.90
CA ARG A 100 0.90 -11.22 -10.72
C ARG A 100 -0.53 -10.69 -10.83
N SER A 101 -1.49 -11.41 -10.24
CA SER A 101 -2.81 -10.85 -10.05
C SER A 101 -2.78 -9.86 -8.87
N TYR A 102 -3.82 -9.03 -8.75
CA TYR A 102 -3.95 -8.15 -7.59
C TYR A 102 -3.99 -8.97 -6.29
N GLU A 103 -4.64 -10.13 -6.32
CA GLU A 103 -4.73 -11.00 -5.14
C GLU A 103 -3.37 -11.56 -4.75
N GLU A 104 -2.58 -11.97 -5.73
CA GLU A 104 -1.23 -12.46 -5.48
C GLU A 104 -0.33 -11.36 -4.90
N LEU A 105 -0.41 -10.16 -5.47
CA LEU A 105 0.35 -9.01 -4.94
C LEU A 105 -0.09 -8.66 -3.52
N ALA A 106 -1.40 -8.67 -3.26
CA ALA A 106 -1.92 -8.39 -1.92
C ALA A 106 -1.35 -9.36 -0.89
N LYS A 107 -1.31 -10.65 -1.23
CA LYS A 107 -0.75 -11.67 -0.33
C LYS A 107 0.73 -11.45 -0.07
N GLU A 108 1.48 -11.07 -1.08
CA GLU A 108 2.92 -10.79 -0.91
C GLU A 108 3.14 -9.59 0.01
N ILE A 109 2.34 -8.52 -0.16
CA ILE A 109 2.40 -7.35 0.71
C ILE A 109 2.08 -7.75 2.15
N GLU A 110 1.02 -8.51 2.34
CA GLU A 110 0.62 -9.00 3.67
C GLU A 110 1.74 -9.80 4.33
N GLN A 111 2.35 -10.71 3.59
CA GLN A 111 3.41 -11.57 4.14
C GLN A 111 4.65 -10.76 4.52
N LYS A 112 5.06 -9.84 3.68
CA LYS A 112 6.26 -9.03 3.93
C LYS A 112 6.06 -8.13 5.15
N TRP A 113 4.91 -7.48 5.26
CA TRP A 113 4.63 -6.63 6.42
C TRP A 113 4.41 -7.44 7.69
N ARG A 114 3.84 -8.64 7.60
CA ARG A 114 3.69 -9.51 8.77
C ARG A 114 5.06 -9.82 9.38
N LYS A 115 6.06 -10.10 8.56
CA LYS A 115 7.43 -10.33 9.03
C LYS A 115 8.00 -9.10 9.71
N ALA A 116 7.50 -7.93 9.35
CA ALA A 116 7.92 -6.66 9.93
C ALA A 116 7.09 -6.23 11.14
N GLY A 117 6.12 -7.03 11.55
CA GLY A 117 5.29 -6.76 12.72
C GLY A 117 3.98 -6.06 12.43
N VAL A 118 3.60 -5.91 11.16
CA VAL A 118 2.34 -5.27 10.78
C VAL A 118 1.45 -6.30 10.09
N LYS A 119 0.23 -6.46 10.59
CA LYS A 119 -0.75 -7.38 10.00
C LYS A 119 -1.75 -6.58 9.18
N ILE A 120 -1.59 -6.64 7.87
CA ILE A 120 -2.52 -6.05 6.92
C ILE A 120 -3.36 -7.17 6.35
N ARG A 121 -4.67 -6.95 6.25
CA ARG A 121 -5.57 -7.90 5.61
C ARG A 121 -6.34 -7.16 4.53
N PHE A 122 -6.04 -7.47 3.29
CA PHE A 122 -6.76 -6.91 2.15
C PHE A 122 -8.05 -7.68 1.95
N ARG A 123 -9.15 -6.96 1.70
CA ARG A 123 -10.42 -7.60 1.40
C ARG A 123 -10.34 -8.32 0.07
N SER A 124 -11.06 -9.43 -0.02
CA SER A 124 -11.21 -10.14 -1.28
C SER A 124 -11.95 -9.27 -2.29
N SER A 125 -11.55 -9.33 -3.55
CA SER A 125 -12.15 -8.55 -4.62
C SER A 125 -13.39 -9.21 -5.24
N SER A 126 -13.90 -10.24 -4.64
CA SER A 126 -15.08 -10.93 -5.17
C SER A 126 -16.37 -10.14 -4.95
#